data_ac0a2c1746bd4d2d4262d97894b07ab0
#
_entry.id   ac0a2c1746bd4d2d4262d97894b07ab0
#
_cell.length_a   1.000
_cell.length_b   1.000
_cell.length_c   1.000
_cell.angle_alpha   90.00
_cell.angle_beta   90.00
_cell.angle_gamma   90.00
#
_symmetry.space_group_name_H-M   'P 1'
#
loop_
_entity.id
_entity.type
_entity.pdbx_description
1 polymer ?
#
loop_
_entity_poly.entity_id
_entity_poly.type
_entity_poly.pdbx_seq_one_letter_code
_entity_poly.pdbx_strand_id
1 'polypeptide(L)'
;MHIYDKIHHYFDHFLTREVKELYISTAIRVFGMGMISLFAPVYLYKLGYSIQWVILFYILMQAYYLILIPFASKIVARIGYEASMGIGIFFLPFFYFGLYLIPSCAWFFWLAPLAVGFYRSFYWMAFHSDFIRFGNTKRVGEEIGWFRIVVSLVGIIAPTAGGVLLAYSNFTILFIVVSAIFLSSLIPLYTTKEEVVKANFSIKKFFKKTFAKKSRKDFIALLGYGDGMIAECVWPIFLATVVTSYVTMGLLTTASILITFFVLLWIGKKANKARRKKMLRVNSLLLFIAWLSRIFSFNGFYVFFTDSFFKVSAQSLGTVLQSLFYSRMRKENILYYVAFRDFVLSIGKILAGFAAIVLFFFTDKLWAAFILAALFILFYVFWEDVSEEDLKYREF
;
A
#
# COMPACT_ATOMS: atom_id res chain seq x y z
N MET A 1 9.06 30.76 -4.79
CA MET A 1 7.90 31.40 -5.44
C MET A 1 7.37 30.54 -6.61
N HIS A 2 8.15 30.12 -7.60
CA HIS A 2 7.64 29.43 -8.81
C HIS A 2 6.95 28.04 -8.60
N ILE A 3 7.28 27.29 -7.56
CA ILE A 3 6.67 25.95 -7.31
C ILE A 3 5.34 26.13 -6.58
N TYR A 4 5.28 27.03 -5.59
CA TYR A 4 4.07 27.33 -4.83
C TYR A 4 2.96 27.87 -5.75
N ASP A 5 3.29 28.85 -6.60
CA ASP A 5 2.34 29.46 -7.54
C ASP A 5 1.82 28.43 -8.57
N LYS A 6 2.67 27.52 -9.05
CA LYS A 6 2.24 26.41 -9.93
C LYS A 6 1.35 25.41 -9.24
N ILE A 7 1.64 25.07 -7.97
CA ILE A 7 0.80 24.19 -7.17
C ILE A 7 -0.57 24.82 -6.94
N HIS A 8 -0.60 26.08 -6.50
CA HIS A 8 -1.84 26.82 -6.24
C HIS A 8 -2.70 26.96 -7.50
N HIS A 9 -2.09 27.39 -8.61
CA HIS A 9 -2.77 27.52 -9.90
C HIS A 9 -3.32 26.18 -10.42
N TYR A 10 -2.58 25.07 -10.24
CA TYR A 10 -3.05 23.74 -10.62
C TYR A 10 -4.22 23.27 -9.76
N PHE A 11 -4.12 23.46 -8.43
CA PHE A 11 -5.20 23.10 -7.51
C PHE A 11 -6.49 23.89 -7.75
N ASP A 12 -6.40 25.16 -8.09
CA ASP A 12 -7.58 26.01 -8.23
C ASP A 12 -8.24 25.92 -9.61
N HIS A 13 -7.46 25.68 -10.67
CA HIS A 13 -7.97 25.77 -12.04
C HIS A 13 -8.12 24.41 -12.75
N PHE A 14 -7.48 23.37 -12.29
CA PHE A 14 -7.42 22.10 -13.01
C PHE A 14 -8.03 20.90 -12.27
N LEU A 15 -8.22 20.96 -10.96
CA LEU A 15 -8.83 19.87 -10.19
C LEU A 15 -10.29 20.19 -9.90
N THR A 16 -11.16 19.20 -10.16
CA THR A 16 -12.55 19.29 -9.70
C THR A 16 -12.59 19.28 -8.17
N ARG A 17 -13.68 19.72 -7.60
CA ARG A 17 -13.85 19.77 -6.14
C ARG A 17 -13.75 18.38 -5.52
N GLU A 18 -14.35 17.37 -6.17
CA GLU A 18 -14.31 15.97 -5.73
C GLU A 18 -12.87 15.43 -5.68
N VAL A 19 -12.04 15.75 -6.67
CA VAL A 19 -10.63 15.34 -6.68
C VAL A 19 -9.83 16.03 -5.57
N LYS A 20 -10.10 17.31 -5.27
CA LYS A 20 -9.48 18.01 -4.14
C LYS A 20 -9.82 17.34 -2.80
N GLU A 21 -11.09 17.02 -2.59
CA GLU A 21 -11.60 16.34 -1.39
C GLU A 21 -10.94 14.96 -1.21
N LEU A 22 -10.85 14.18 -2.28
CA LEU A 22 -10.16 12.90 -2.28
C LEU A 22 -8.68 13.05 -1.93
N TYR A 23 -8.00 14.08 -2.44
CA TYR A 23 -6.59 14.35 -2.14
C TYR A 23 -6.37 14.73 -0.67
N ILE A 24 -7.21 15.62 -0.12
CA ILE A 24 -7.12 16.06 1.27
C ILE A 24 -7.41 14.88 2.21
N SER A 25 -8.49 14.13 1.98
CA SER A 25 -8.81 12.93 2.74
C SER A 25 -7.66 11.93 2.73
N THR A 26 -7.11 11.64 1.54
CA THR A 26 -6.00 10.70 1.40
C THR A 26 -4.74 11.21 2.08
N ALA A 27 -4.42 12.51 2.01
CA ALA A 27 -3.26 13.10 2.68
C ALA A 27 -3.36 12.95 4.21
N ILE A 28 -4.51 13.28 4.80
CA ILE A 28 -4.77 13.12 6.24
C ILE A 28 -4.61 11.64 6.64
N ARG A 29 -5.23 10.73 5.88
CA ARG A 29 -5.16 9.29 6.14
C ARG A 29 -3.73 8.76 6.01
N VAL A 30 -2.97 9.18 4.99
CA VAL A 30 -1.57 8.77 4.79
C VAL A 30 -0.69 9.27 5.92
N PHE A 31 -0.95 10.46 6.47
CA PHE A 31 -0.27 10.94 7.65
C PHE A 31 -0.49 10.02 8.85
N GLY A 32 -1.75 9.69 9.17
CA GLY A 32 -2.07 8.74 10.24
C GLY A 32 -1.42 7.36 10.04
N MET A 33 -1.48 6.82 8.80
CA MET A 33 -0.83 5.55 8.47
C MET A 33 0.70 5.64 8.62
N GLY A 34 1.33 6.73 8.20
CA GLY A 34 2.76 6.94 8.33
C GLY A 34 3.23 7.01 9.77
N MET A 35 2.41 7.58 10.68
CA MET A 35 2.73 7.64 12.12
C MET A 35 2.79 6.27 12.78
N ILE A 36 2.00 5.29 12.31
CA ILE A 36 1.80 4.02 13.05
C ILE A 36 2.35 2.79 12.32
N SER A 37 2.41 2.78 10.97
CA SER A 37 2.71 1.57 10.19
C SER A 37 4.05 0.92 10.56
N LEU A 38 5.05 1.74 10.89
CA LEU A 38 6.36 1.27 11.35
C LEU A 38 6.28 0.62 12.75
N PHE A 39 5.39 1.11 13.61
CA PHE A 39 5.38 0.76 15.02
C PHE A 39 4.36 -0.34 15.38
N ALA A 40 3.34 -0.57 14.56
CA ALA A 40 2.33 -1.59 14.84
C ALA A 40 2.90 -3.02 14.95
N PRO A 41 3.78 -3.52 14.05
CA PRO A 41 4.39 -4.84 14.23
C PRO A 41 5.37 -4.87 15.41
N VAL A 42 6.05 -3.75 15.69
CA VAL A 42 6.94 -3.61 16.85
C VAL A 42 6.15 -3.71 18.16
N TYR A 43 4.93 -3.17 18.21
CA TYR A 43 4.04 -3.30 19.36
C TYR A 43 3.75 -4.76 19.69
N LEU A 44 3.31 -5.55 18.69
CA LEU A 44 3.04 -6.98 18.89
C LEU A 44 4.30 -7.73 19.35
N TYR A 45 5.44 -7.45 18.74
CA TYR A 45 6.71 -8.06 19.14
C TYR A 45 7.11 -7.70 20.57
N LYS A 46 6.86 -6.46 21.00
CA LYS A 46 7.08 -6.01 22.39
C LYS A 46 6.10 -6.59 23.40
N LEU A 47 4.91 -7.00 22.97
CA LEU A 47 3.98 -7.78 23.80
C LEU A 47 4.46 -9.23 24.05
N GLY A 48 5.59 -9.65 23.47
CA GLY A 48 6.17 -10.99 23.63
C GLY A 48 5.73 -11.99 22.57
N TYR A 49 5.00 -11.57 21.54
CA TYR A 49 4.70 -12.46 20.41
C TYR A 49 5.95 -12.76 19.62
N SER A 50 6.22 -14.04 19.32
CA SER A 50 7.33 -14.40 18.44
C SER A 50 7.12 -13.85 17.02
N ILE A 51 8.20 -13.78 16.23
CA ILE A 51 8.11 -13.27 14.85
C ILE A 51 7.10 -14.04 14.01
N GLN A 52 6.97 -15.36 14.23
CA GLN A 52 5.99 -16.20 13.52
C GLN A 52 4.55 -15.79 13.84
N TRP A 53 4.24 -15.46 15.10
CA TRP A 53 2.93 -14.98 15.50
C TRP A 53 2.63 -13.58 14.93
N VAL A 54 3.63 -12.69 14.90
CA VAL A 54 3.43 -11.39 14.26
C VAL A 54 3.15 -11.54 12.75
N ILE A 55 3.90 -12.41 12.06
CA ILE A 55 3.63 -12.70 10.64
C ILE A 55 2.23 -13.30 10.47
N LEU A 56 1.81 -14.24 11.34
CA LEU A 56 0.47 -14.81 11.29
C LEU A 56 -0.61 -13.74 11.44
N PHE A 57 -0.44 -12.78 12.35
CA PHE A 57 -1.36 -11.64 12.50
C PHE A 57 -1.51 -10.85 11.19
N TYR A 58 -0.41 -10.61 10.46
CA TYR A 58 -0.43 -9.94 9.16
C TYR A 58 -1.00 -10.84 8.05
N ILE A 59 -0.80 -12.17 8.12
CA ILE A 59 -1.48 -13.13 7.23
C ILE A 59 -2.99 -13.04 7.43
N LEU A 60 -3.48 -12.97 8.68
CA LEU A 60 -4.91 -12.83 8.97
C LEU A 60 -5.50 -11.55 8.36
N MET A 61 -4.79 -10.41 8.42
CA MET A 61 -5.23 -9.17 7.72
C MET A 61 -5.43 -9.41 6.23
N GLN A 62 -4.51 -10.12 5.58
CA GLN A 62 -4.59 -10.41 4.14
C GLN A 62 -5.66 -11.47 3.83
N ALA A 63 -5.83 -12.47 4.69
CA ALA A 63 -6.84 -13.51 4.53
C ALA A 63 -8.26 -12.94 4.65
N TYR A 64 -8.52 -12.11 5.65
CA TYR A 64 -9.80 -11.41 5.77
C TYR A 64 -10.04 -10.47 4.58
N TYR A 65 -9.01 -9.73 4.15
CA TYR A 65 -9.12 -8.91 2.95
C TYR A 65 -9.48 -9.77 1.73
N LEU A 66 -8.75 -10.86 1.48
CA LEU A 66 -8.97 -11.79 0.37
C LEU A 66 -10.43 -12.30 0.32
N ILE A 67 -10.95 -12.74 1.47
CA ILE A 67 -12.32 -13.25 1.60
C ILE A 67 -13.34 -12.14 1.34
N LEU A 68 -13.11 -10.94 1.84
CA LEU A 68 -14.06 -9.83 1.75
C LEU A 68 -14.09 -9.15 0.38
N ILE A 69 -13.02 -9.19 -0.44
CA ILE A 69 -12.94 -8.52 -1.75
C ILE A 69 -14.18 -8.76 -2.62
N PRO A 70 -14.61 -10.00 -2.93
CA PRO A 70 -15.74 -10.20 -3.83
C PRO A 70 -17.07 -9.68 -3.28
N PHE A 71 -17.27 -9.74 -1.96
CA PHE A 71 -18.47 -9.24 -1.30
C PHE A 71 -18.48 -7.73 -1.23
N ALA A 72 -17.38 -7.13 -0.78
CA ALA A 72 -17.22 -5.69 -0.74
C ALA A 72 -17.36 -5.06 -2.13
N SER A 73 -16.75 -5.65 -3.19
CA SER A 73 -16.90 -5.17 -4.56
C SER A 73 -18.37 -5.10 -5.01
N LYS A 74 -19.20 -6.08 -4.61
CA LYS A 74 -20.64 -6.08 -4.90
C LYS A 74 -21.38 -4.97 -4.17
N ILE A 75 -20.96 -4.64 -2.93
CA ILE A 75 -21.54 -3.55 -2.13
C ILE A 75 -21.08 -2.20 -2.71
N VAL A 76 -19.78 -2.02 -2.95
CA VAL A 76 -19.19 -0.81 -3.55
C VAL A 76 -19.88 -0.45 -4.87
N ALA A 77 -20.18 -1.44 -5.72
CA ALA A 77 -20.92 -1.26 -6.97
C ALA A 77 -22.34 -0.69 -6.78
N ARG A 78 -22.92 -0.76 -5.59
CA ARG A 78 -24.28 -0.32 -5.28
C ARG A 78 -24.35 1.00 -4.55
N ILE A 79 -23.45 1.21 -3.56
CA ILE A 79 -23.51 2.35 -2.64
C ILE A 79 -22.66 3.53 -3.09
N GLY A 80 -21.78 3.35 -4.09
CA GLY A 80 -20.86 4.37 -4.60
C GLY A 80 -19.47 4.29 -3.97
N TYR A 81 -18.55 5.12 -4.50
CA TYR A 81 -17.13 5.03 -4.13
C TYR A 81 -16.79 5.82 -2.87
N GLU A 82 -17.30 7.04 -2.72
CA GLU A 82 -17.03 7.90 -1.55
C GLU A 82 -17.62 7.28 -0.28
N ALA A 83 -18.89 6.86 -0.32
CA ALA A 83 -19.54 6.16 0.78
C ALA A 83 -18.77 4.88 1.17
N SER A 84 -18.27 4.13 0.18
CA SER A 84 -17.47 2.93 0.43
C SER A 84 -16.13 3.25 1.07
N MET A 85 -15.41 4.30 0.61
CA MET A 85 -14.17 4.75 1.23
C MET A 85 -14.39 5.13 2.69
N GLY A 86 -15.47 5.86 2.97
CA GLY A 86 -15.84 6.25 4.33
C GLY A 86 -16.10 5.06 5.24
N ILE A 87 -16.87 4.06 4.77
CA ILE A 87 -17.06 2.80 5.49
C ILE A 87 -15.71 2.14 5.78
N GLY A 88 -14.83 2.05 4.78
CA GLY A 88 -13.50 1.49 4.97
C GLY A 88 -12.74 2.21 6.08
N ILE A 89 -12.60 3.53 6.00
CA ILE A 89 -11.84 4.34 6.97
C ILE A 89 -12.41 4.18 8.39
N PHE A 90 -13.74 4.08 8.53
CA PHE A 90 -14.41 3.91 9.82
C PHE A 90 -13.95 2.64 10.57
N PHE A 91 -13.52 1.59 9.86
CA PHE A 91 -12.99 0.39 10.50
C PHE A 91 -11.56 0.51 11.04
N LEU A 92 -10.76 1.51 10.64
CA LEU A 92 -9.39 1.66 11.15
C LEU A 92 -9.30 1.89 12.66
N PRO A 93 -10.11 2.75 13.31
CA PRO A 93 -10.12 2.88 14.76
C PRO A 93 -10.40 1.56 15.49
N PHE A 94 -11.27 0.70 14.96
CA PHE A 94 -11.56 -0.61 15.55
C PHE A 94 -10.35 -1.54 15.51
N PHE A 95 -9.50 -1.44 14.49
CA PHE A 95 -8.24 -2.17 14.46
C PHE A 95 -7.32 -1.75 15.60
N TYR A 96 -7.11 -0.45 15.82
CA TYR A 96 -6.23 0.05 16.88
C TYR A 96 -6.83 -0.18 18.27
N PHE A 97 -8.12 -0.09 18.40
CA PHE A 97 -8.83 -0.49 19.62
C PHE A 97 -8.66 -1.99 19.91
N GLY A 98 -8.75 -2.82 18.87
CA GLY A 98 -8.45 -4.25 18.98
C GLY A 98 -7.01 -4.51 19.41
N LEU A 99 -6.01 -3.83 18.83
CA LEU A 99 -4.61 -3.94 19.26
C LEU A 99 -4.44 -3.56 20.75
N TYR A 100 -5.09 -2.50 21.20
CA TYR A 100 -5.08 -2.08 22.60
C TYR A 100 -5.65 -3.15 23.54
N LEU A 101 -6.66 -3.89 23.10
CA LEU A 101 -7.31 -4.92 23.91
C LEU A 101 -6.61 -6.29 23.91
N ILE A 102 -5.65 -6.56 23.01
CA ILE A 102 -4.93 -7.84 22.95
C ILE A 102 -4.35 -8.26 24.32
N PRO A 103 -3.70 -7.39 25.11
CA PRO A 103 -3.15 -7.79 26.40
C PRO A 103 -4.21 -8.23 27.44
N SER A 104 -5.41 -7.67 27.32
CA SER A 104 -6.52 -7.98 28.23
C SER A 104 -7.37 -9.16 27.75
N CYS A 105 -7.42 -9.40 26.45
CA CYS A 105 -8.24 -10.44 25.84
C CYS A 105 -7.61 -10.97 24.55
N ALA A 106 -7.04 -12.17 24.61
CA ALA A 106 -6.30 -12.78 23.49
C ALA A 106 -7.15 -12.99 22.21
N TRP A 107 -8.48 -13.00 22.31
CA TRP A 107 -9.36 -13.10 21.14
C TRP A 107 -9.21 -11.93 20.16
N PHE A 108 -8.81 -10.75 20.65
CA PHE A 108 -8.56 -9.60 19.78
C PHE A 108 -7.37 -9.80 18.84
N PHE A 109 -6.47 -10.74 19.12
CA PHE A 109 -5.45 -11.16 18.16
C PHE A 109 -6.06 -11.66 16.84
N TRP A 110 -7.21 -12.33 16.90
CA TRP A 110 -7.92 -12.86 15.73
C TRP A 110 -8.92 -11.85 15.16
N LEU A 111 -9.54 -11.04 15.99
CA LEU A 111 -10.60 -10.10 15.58
C LEU A 111 -10.07 -8.78 15.03
N ALA A 112 -8.99 -8.23 15.61
CA ALA A 112 -8.47 -6.93 15.15
C ALA A 112 -8.08 -6.94 13.67
N PRO A 113 -7.41 -7.98 13.11
CA PRO A 113 -7.09 -8.05 11.67
C PRO A 113 -8.31 -7.98 10.75
N LEU A 114 -9.49 -8.41 11.22
CA LEU A 114 -10.75 -8.34 10.45
C LEU A 114 -11.12 -6.89 10.13
N ALA A 115 -10.90 -5.94 11.04
CA ALA A 115 -11.17 -4.53 10.81
C ALA A 115 -10.30 -3.97 9.66
N VAL A 116 -9.02 -4.39 9.56
CA VAL A 116 -8.16 -4.05 8.41
C VAL A 116 -8.66 -4.71 7.13
N GLY A 117 -9.17 -5.93 7.21
CA GLY A 117 -9.83 -6.61 6.08
C GLY A 117 -10.99 -5.80 5.53
N PHE A 118 -11.89 -5.28 6.38
CA PHE A 118 -12.97 -4.38 6.00
C PHE A 118 -12.44 -3.07 5.42
N TYR A 119 -11.51 -2.40 6.13
CA TYR A 119 -10.89 -1.18 5.63
C TYR A 119 -10.35 -1.36 4.22
N ARG A 120 -9.50 -2.35 3.98
CA ARG A 120 -8.86 -2.57 2.68
C ARG A 120 -9.87 -2.90 1.58
N SER A 121 -10.87 -3.75 1.88
CA SER A 121 -11.87 -4.18 0.89
C SER A 121 -12.80 -3.07 0.44
N PHE A 122 -13.18 -2.16 1.32
CA PHE A 122 -14.05 -1.03 0.96
C PHE A 122 -13.24 0.13 0.41
N TYR A 123 -12.13 0.49 1.07
CA TYR A 123 -11.34 1.67 0.69
C TYR A 123 -10.63 1.50 -0.65
N TRP A 124 -9.82 0.45 -0.84
CA TRP A 124 -9.02 0.31 -2.06
C TRP A 124 -9.84 0.00 -3.30
N MET A 125 -10.93 -0.79 -3.16
CA MET A 125 -11.86 -1.02 -4.27
C MET A 125 -12.47 0.28 -4.76
N ALA A 126 -12.94 1.12 -3.85
CA ALA A 126 -13.54 2.40 -4.17
C ALA A 126 -12.51 3.42 -4.67
N PHE A 127 -11.39 3.60 -3.96
CA PHE A 127 -10.34 4.57 -4.28
C PHE A 127 -9.78 4.40 -5.70
N HIS A 128 -9.39 3.19 -6.09
CA HIS A 128 -8.85 2.97 -7.42
C HIS A 128 -9.89 3.15 -8.52
N SER A 129 -11.14 2.78 -8.25
CA SER A 129 -12.23 2.94 -9.22
C SER A 129 -12.59 4.41 -9.42
N ASP A 130 -12.68 5.17 -8.34
CA ASP A 130 -12.97 6.59 -8.32
C ASP A 130 -11.86 7.43 -8.97
N PHE A 131 -10.62 7.16 -8.58
CA PHE A 131 -9.45 7.82 -9.14
C PHE A 131 -9.35 7.70 -10.68
N ILE A 132 -9.77 6.56 -11.24
CA ILE A 132 -9.77 6.35 -12.69
C ILE A 132 -10.95 7.06 -13.35
N ARG A 133 -12.09 7.15 -12.67
CA ARG A 133 -13.31 7.79 -13.17
C ARG A 133 -13.12 9.29 -13.36
N PHE A 134 -12.57 9.97 -12.35
CA PHE A 134 -12.39 11.42 -12.38
C PHE A 134 -11.10 11.87 -13.08
N GLY A 135 -10.12 10.98 -13.26
CA GLY A 135 -8.86 11.31 -13.92
C GLY A 135 -9.09 11.75 -15.37
N ASN A 136 -8.67 12.97 -15.72
CA ASN A 136 -8.76 13.48 -17.08
C ASN A 136 -7.95 12.57 -18.03
N THR A 137 -8.62 12.07 -19.08
CA THR A 137 -8.06 11.09 -20.01
C THR A 137 -6.77 11.53 -20.69
N LYS A 138 -6.57 12.84 -20.88
CA LYS A 138 -5.38 13.42 -21.53
C LYS A 138 -4.24 13.73 -20.53
N ARG A 139 -4.53 13.94 -19.24
CA ARG A 139 -3.57 14.42 -18.21
C ARG A 139 -3.40 13.51 -17.00
N VAL A 140 -3.94 12.29 -17.02
CA VAL A 140 -3.86 11.34 -15.88
C VAL A 140 -2.45 11.13 -15.32
N GLY A 141 -1.43 11.17 -16.18
CA GLY A 141 -0.04 11.05 -15.72
C GLY A 141 0.40 12.23 -14.85
N GLU A 142 -0.07 13.45 -15.16
CA GLU A 142 0.19 14.67 -14.38
C GLU A 142 -0.59 14.64 -13.07
N GLU A 143 -1.85 14.25 -13.09
CA GLU A 143 -2.72 14.12 -11.90
C GLU A 143 -2.16 13.10 -10.92
N ILE A 144 -1.75 11.91 -11.40
CA ILE A 144 -1.06 10.90 -10.58
C ILE A 144 0.24 11.48 -10.00
N GLY A 145 0.99 12.24 -10.80
CA GLY A 145 2.23 12.88 -10.38
C GLY A 145 1.99 13.86 -9.22
N TRP A 146 1.04 14.77 -9.36
CA TRP A 146 0.70 15.75 -8.33
C TRP A 146 0.12 15.11 -7.07
N PHE A 147 -0.79 14.15 -7.21
CA PHE A 147 -1.32 13.37 -6.09
C PHE A 147 -0.19 12.72 -5.29
N ARG A 148 0.78 12.08 -5.96
CA ARG A 148 1.92 11.46 -5.30
C ARG A 148 2.82 12.47 -4.60
N ILE A 149 3.03 13.66 -5.18
CA ILE A 149 3.80 14.73 -4.56
C ILE A 149 3.16 15.14 -3.24
N VAL A 150 1.86 15.45 -3.25
CA VAL A 150 1.11 15.87 -2.04
C VAL A 150 1.15 14.79 -0.97
N VAL A 151 0.81 13.56 -1.33
CA VAL A 151 0.82 12.40 -0.41
C VAL A 151 2.22 12.14 0.15
N SER A 152 3.27 12.27 -0.68
CA SER A 152 4.64 12.08 -0.23
C SER A 152 5.09 13.18 0.73
N LEU A 153 4.77 14.44 0.47
CA LEU A 153 5.13 15.57 1.34
C LEU A 153 4.53 15.40 2.74
N VAL A 154 3.26 15.03 2.82
CA VAL A 154 2.58 14.76 4.09
C VAL A 154 3.17 13.50 4.77
N GLY A 155 3.47 12.47 3.98
CA GLY A 155 4.04 11.22 4.48
C GLY A 155 5.48 11.34 4.99
N ILE A 156 6.26 12.37 4.59
CA ILE A 156 7.65 12.54 5.01
C ILE A 156 7.77 12.66 6.53
N ILE A 157 7.00 13.53 7.16
CA ILE A 157 7.13 13.84 8.59
C ILE A 157 6.41 12.83 9.49
N ALA A 158 5.50 12.04 8.95
CA ALA A 158 4.63 11.17 9.73
C ALA A 158 5.37 10.11 10.58
N PRO A 159 6.39 9.38 10.07
CA PRO A 159 7.13 8.40 10.89
C PRO A 159 7.87 9.06 12.07
N THR A 160 8.45 10.24 11.86
CA THR A 160 9.09 11.00 12.96
C THR A 160 8.05 11.45 13.99
N ALA A 161 6.90 11.97 13.55
CA ALA A 161 5.83 12.37 14.46
C ALA A 161 5.33 11.18 15.31
N GLY A 162 5.16 10.00 14.71
CA GLY A 162 4.83 8.76 15.43
C GLY A 162 5.90 8.34 16.41
N GLY A 163 7.18 8.39 16.00
CA GLY A 163 8.32 8.06 16.86
C GLY A 163 8.48 9.01 18.05
N VAL A 164 8.31 10.32 17.83
CA VAL A 164 8.33 11.34 18.89
C VAL A 164 7.17 11.12 19.84
N LEU A 165 5.95 10.92 19.34
CA LEU A 165 4.79 10.67 20.18
C LEU A 165 5.01 9.43 21.08
N LEU A 166 5.58 8.34 20.54
CA LEU A 166 5.90 7.15 21.34
C LEU A 166 7.01 7.37 22.35
N ALA A 167 7.99 8.23 22.07
CA ALA A 167 9.09 8.52 22.99
C ALA A 167 8.62 9.28 24.25
N TYR A 168 7.61 10.15 24.09
CA TYR A 168 7.06 10.98 25.18
C TYR A 168 5.75 10.44 25.75
N SER A 169 5.20 9.36 25.19
CA SER A 169 3.94 8.76 25.65
C SER A 169 4.00 7.23 25.57
N ASN A 170 2.93 6.60 25.08
CA ASN A 170 2.80 5.15 24.92
C ASN A 170 2.00 4.77 23.67
N PHE A 171 1.91 3.48 23.37
CA PHE A 171 1.16 2.98 22.23
C PHE A 171 -0.34 3.30 22.29
N THR A 172 -0.93 3.34 23.49
CA THR A 172 -2.35 3.70 23.65
C THR A 172 -2.65 5.10 23.14
N ILE A 173 -1.80 6.07 23.50
CA ILE A 173 -1.96 7.46 23.03
C ILE A 173 -1.74 7.54 21.52
N LEU A 174 -0.75 6.81 20.97
CA LEU A 174 -0.54 6.75 19.53
C LEU A 174 -1.77 6.17 18.83
N PHE A 175 -2.39 5.09 19.35
CA PHE A 175 -3.60 4.50 18.79
C PHE A 175 -4.78 5.48 18.80
N ILE A 176 -4.98 6.24 19.89
CA ILE A 176 -6.04 7.26 19.99
C ILE A 176 -5.80 8.37 18.96
N VAL A 177 -4.59 8.91 18.90
CA VAL A 177 -4.24 10.02 17.98
C VAL A 177 -4.43 9.60 16.52
N VAL A 178 -3.90 8.44 16.12
CA VAL A 178 -4.06 7.99 14.73
C VAL A 178 -5.51 7.64 14.41
N SER A 179 -6.29 7.14 15.36
CA SER A 179 -7.73 6.90 15.17
C SER A 179 -8.49 8.21 14.96
N ALA A 180 -8.17 9.25 15.72
CA ALA A 180 -8.74 10.58 15.53
C ALA A 180 -8.38 11.18 14.15
N ILE A 181 -7.12 11.00 13.71
CA ILE A 181 -6.65 11.41 12.37
C ILE A 181 -7.41 10.65 11.28
N PHE A 182 -7.65 9.34 11.43
CA PHE A 182 -8.44 8.59 10.43
C PHE A 182 -9.88 9.07 10.38
N LEU A 183 -10.52 9.28 11.52
CA LEU A 183 -11.89 9.82 11.55
C LEU A 183 -11.96 11.24 10.95
N SER A 184 -10.97 12.09 11.19
CA SER A 184 -10.92 13.43 10.58
C SER A 184 -10.76 13.38 9.06
N SER A 185 -10.15 12.32 8.51
CA SER A 185 -10.04 12.15 7.06
C SER A 185 -11.39 11.87 6.38
N LEU A 186 -12.43 11.54 7.13
CA LEU A 186 -13.79 11.38 6.61
C LEU A 186 -14.42 12.73 6.25
N ILE A 187 -14.06 13.81 6.95
CA ILE A 187 -14.68 15.12 6.78
C ILE A 187 -14.61 15.60 5.32
N PRO A 188 -13.44 15.61 4.65
CA PRO A 188 -13.38 16.04 3.26
C PRO A 188 -14.17 15.16 2.29
N LEU A 189 -14.32 13.86 2.57
CA LEU A 189 -15.05 12.94 1.67
C LEU A 189 -16.56 13.20 1.59
N TYR A 190 -17.14 13.89 2.59
CA TYR A 190 -18.58 14.12 2.66
C TYR A 190 -18.97 15.60 2.51
N THR A 191 -18.08 16.42 1.93
CA THR A 191 -18.37 17.85 1.71
C THR A 191 -19.12 18.09 0.39
N THR A 192 -19.03 17.18 -0.58
CA THR A 192 -19.86 17.17 -1.80
C THR A 192 -20.78 15.97 -1.83
N LYS A 193 -21.87 16.09 -2.62
CA LYS A 193 -22.83 14.99 -2.79
C LYS A 193 -22.35 14.07 -3.91
N GLU A 194 -22.09 12.81 -3.58
CA GLU A 194 -21.66 11.80 -4.57
C GLU A 194 -22.76 11.52 -5.61
N GLU A 195 -22.40 11.56 -6.88
CA GLU A 195 -23.20 10.97 -7.96
C GLU A 195 -22.94 9.46 -8.05
N VAL A 196 -23.81 8.67 -7.45
CA VAL A 196 -23.67 7.22 -7.43
C VAL A 196 -23.89 6.61 -8.81
N VAL A 197 -22.81 6.17 -9.47
CA VAL A 197 -22.90 5.38 -10.68
C VAL A 197 -22.96 3.91 -10.30
N LYS A 198 -24.18 3.34 -10.40
CA LYS A 198 -24.40 1.92 -10.14
C LYS A 198 -23.65 1.07 -11.17
N ALA A 199 -22.81 0.16 -10.71
CA ALA A 199 -22.12 -0.82 -11.51
C ALA A 199 -22.66 -2.23 -11.22
N ASN A 200 -22.59 -3.12 -12.20
CA ASN A 200 -22.97 -4.52 -12.01
C ASN A 200 -21.74 -5.37 -11.70
N PHE A 201 -21.73 -6.00 -10.52
CA PHE A 201 -20.68 -6.93 -10.11
C PHE A 201 -21.26 -8.29 -9.75
N SER A 202 -20.76 -9.36 -10.41
CA SER A 202 -21.15 -10.74 -10.14
C SER A 202 -19.97 -11.53 -9.58
N ILE A 203 -20.12 -12.09 -8.40
CA ILE A 203 -19.08 -12.90 -7.73
C ILE A 203 -18.72 -14.13 -8.59
N LYS A 204 -19.70 -14.80 -9.19
CA LYS A 204 -19.47 -15.94 -10.09
C LYS A 204 -18.63 -15.54 -11.32
N LYS A 205 -18.93 -14.40 -11.94
CA LYS A 205 -18.18 -13.86 -13.07
C LYS A 205 -16.76 -13.47 -12.64
N PHE A 206 -16.59 -12.90 -11.45
CA PHE A 206 -15.29 -12.56 -10.87
C PHE A 206 -14.37 -13.79 -10.79
N PHE A 207 -14.79 -14.86 -10.11
CA PHE A 207 -13.97 -16.07 -9.99
C PHE A 207 -13.68 -16.73 -11.33
N LYS A 208 -14.68 -16.80 -12.25
CA LYS A 208 -14.47 -17.31 -13.60
C LYS A 208 -13.38 -16.55 -14.35
N LYS A 209 -13.33 -15.22 -14.21
CA LYS A 209 -12.32 -14.37 -14.86
C LYS A 209 -10.96 -14.49 -14.18
N THR A 210 -10.92 -14.49 -12.86
CA THR A 210 -9.69 -14.57 -12.06
C THR A 210 -8.88 -15.83 -12.40
N PHE A 211 -9.54 -16.97 -12.54
CA PHE A 211 -8.90 -18.25 -12.85
C PHE A 211 -8.90 -18.64 -14.34
N ALA A 212 -9.29 -17.73 -15.23
CA ALA A 212 -9.22 -17.96 -16.66
C ALA A 212 -7.76 -18.09 -17.14
N LYS A 213 -7.54 -18.95 -18.18
CA LYS A 213 -6.19 -19.15 -18.75
C LYS A 213 -5.52 -17.83 -19.17
N LYS A 214 -6.30 -16.87 -19.68
CA LYS A 214 -5.81 -15.55 -20.11
C LYS A 214 -5.28 -14.68 -18.96
N SER A 215 -5.77 -14.89 -17.73
CA SER A 215 -5.34 -14.13 -16.54
C SER A 215 -4.10 -14.75 -15.86
N ARG A 216 -3.68 -15.96 -16.28
CA ARG A 216 -2.66 -16.74 -15.58
C ARG A 216 -1.30 -16.04 -15.45
N LYS A 217 -0.84 -15.38 -16.52
CA LYS A 217 0.46 -14.68 -16.51
C LYS A 217 0.43 -13.46 -15.60
N ASP A 218 -0.65 -12.68 -15.66
CA ASP A 218 -0.85 -11.55 -14.75
C ASP A 218 -1.00 -12.02 -13.29
N PHE A 219 -1.70 -13.14 -13.08
CA PHE A 219 -1.82 -13.76 -11.77
C PHE A 219 -0.44 -14.11 -11.19
N ILE A 220 0.39 -14.84 -11.94
CA ILE A 220 1.73 -15.23 -11.49
C ILE A 220 2.60 -13.99 -11.23
N ALA A 221 2.60 -13.00 -12.14
CA ALA A 221 3.39 -11.79 -11.99
C ALA A 221 3.00 -10.99 -10.74
N LEU A 222 1.70 -10.91 -10.42
CA LEU A 222 1.19 -10.19 -9.26
C LEU A 222 1.55 -10.85 -7.92
N LEU A 223 1.90 -12.14 -7.89
CA LEU A 223 2.45 -12.79 -6.70
C LEU A 223 3.75 -12.12 -6.23
N GLY A 224 4.45 -11.41 -7.12
CA GLY A 224 5.63 -10.61 -6.79
C GLY A 224 5.41 -9.62 -5.64
N TYR A 225 4.18 -9.16 -5.40
CA TYR A 225 3.84 -8.33 -4.23
C TYR A 225 3.97 -9.05 -2.88
N GLY A 226 4.34 -10.32 -2.88
CA GLY A 226 4.63 -11.06 -1.65
C GLY A 226 5.73 -10.42 -0.81
N ASP A 227 6.69 -9.73 -1.42
CA ASP A 227 7.73 -8.96 -0.72
C ASP A 227 7.15 -7.93 0.26
N GLY A 228 5.97 -7.38 -0.04
CA GLY A 228 5.25 -6.46 0.82
C GLY A 228 4.90 -7.03 2.20
N MET A 229 4.72 -8.35 2.35
CA MET A 229 4.53 -8.98 3.67
C MET A 229 5.76 -8.77 4.56
N ILE A 230 6.95 -8.97 4.00
CA ILE A 230 8.22 -8.81 4.72
C ILE A 230 8.46 -7.32 5.02
N ALA A 231 8.13 -6.44 4.09
CA ALA A 231 8.25 -4.99 4.27
C ALA A 231 7.31 -4.44 5.35
N GLU A 232 6.09 -4.99 5.46
CA GLU A 232 5.07 -4.51 6.41
C GLU A 232 5.27 -5.03 7.83
N CYS A 233 5.86 -6.23 8.04
CA CYS A 233 5.98 -6.81 9.38
C CYS A 233 7.43 -7.12 9.81
N VAL A 234 8.25 -7.77 8.98
CA VAL A 234 9.60 -8.20 9.40
C VAL A 234 10.59 -7.03 9.44
N TRP A 235 10.57 -6.16 8.41
CA TRP A 235 11.48 -5.02 8.35
C TRP A 235 11.35 -4.06 9.54
N PRO A 236 10.15 -3.64 9.99
CA PRO A 236 10.03 -2.78 11.16
C PRO A 236 10.56 -3.42 12.44
N ILE A 237 10.35 -4.74 12.61
CA ILE A 237 10.89 -5.47 13.78
C ILE A 237 12.41 -5.54 13.70
N PHE A 238 12.97 -5.89 12.53
CA PHE A 238 14.42 -5.86 12.32
C PHE A 238 14.99 -4.47 12.62
N LEU A 239 14.36 -3.42 12.11
CA LEU A 239 14.78 -2.04 12.38
C LEU A 239 14.79 -1.74 13.88
N ALA A 240 13.79 -2.20 14.64
CA ALA A 240 13.71 -2.02 16.09
C ALA A 240 14.78 -2.81 16.86
N THR A 241 15.37 -3.88 16.28
CA THR A 241 16.51 -4.59 16.88
C THR A 241 17.84 -3.88 16.62
N VAL A 242 17.95 -3.17 15.49
CA VAL A 242 19.17 -2.40 15.12
C VAL A 242 19.17 -1.00 15.75
N VAL A 243 17.98 -0.38 15.83
CA VAL A 243 17.78 0.99 16.32
C VAL A 243 16.77 0.98 17.45
N THR A 244 17.23 1.15 18.67
CA THR A 244 16.40 1.01 19.88
C THR A 244 15.47 2.20 20.13
N SER A 245 15.81 3.40 19.62
CA SER A 245 15.03 4.63 19.81
C SER A 245 13.92 4.76 18.78
N TYR A 246 12.68 4.94 19.21
CA TYR A 246 11.53 5.21 18.33
C TYR A 246 11.71 6.51 17.53
N VAL A 247 12.29 7.55 18.13
CA VAL A 247 12.59 8.81 17.44
C VAL A 247 13.57 8.57 16.31
N THR A 248 14.65 7.83 16.58
CA THR A 248 15.67 7.53 15.56
C THR A 248 15.08 6.64 14.44
N MET A 249 14.25 5.65 14.76
CA MET A 249 13.53 4.85 13.76
C MET A 249 12.67 5.74 12.84
N GLY A 250 11.92 6.67 13.43
CA GLY A 250 11.10 7.63 12.72
C GLY A 250 11.93 8.57 11.83
N LEU A 251 13.02 9.13 12.37
CA LEU A 251 13.93 10.04 11.64
C LEU A 251 14.61 9.36 10.45
N LEU A 252 15.13 8.15 10.62
CA LEU A 252 15.75 7.37 9.52
C LEU A 252 14.73 7.09 8.42
N THR A 253 13.52 6.71 8.81
CA THR A 253 12.42 6.46 7.86
C THR A 253 12.01 7.73 7.12
N THR A 254 11.86 8.85 7.82
CA THR A 254 11.60 10.18 7.27
C THR A 254 12.68 10.61 6.28
N ALA A 255 13.95 10.49 6.66
CA ALA A 255 15.08 10.85 5.80
C ALA A 255 15.10 9.99 4.51
N SER A 256 14.84 8.68 4.63
CA SER A 256 14.74 7.77 3.48
C SER A 256 13.59 8.15 2.54
N ILE A 257 12.42 8.55 3.08
CA ILE A 257 11.28 9.03 2.27
C ILE A 257 11.63 10.35 1.58
N LEU A 258 12.31 11.26 2.26
CA LEU A 258 12.73 12.55 1.71
C LEU A 258 13.68 12.37 0.52
N ILE A 259 14.69 11.50 0.64
CA ILE A 259 15.57 11.15 -0.49
C ILE A 259 14.76 10.56 -1.63
N THR A 260 13.87 9.63 -1.33
CA THR A 260 13.01 8.99 -2.33
C THR A 260 12.19 10.03 -3.10
N PHE A 261 11.63 11.02 -2.41
CA PHE A 261 10.87 12.10 -3.01
C PHE A 261 11.71 12.90 -4.03
N PHE A 262 12.91 13.33 -3.67
CA PHE A 262 13.79 14.09 -4.58
C PHE A 262 14.26 13.26 -5.77
N VAL A 263 14.65 12.01 -5.55
CA VAL A 263 15.10 11.10 -6.62
C VAL A 263 13.98 10.85 -7.62
N LEU A 264 12.74 10.64 -7.16
CA LEU A 264 11.60 10.41 -8.04
C LEU A 264 11.19 11.67 -8.83
N LEU A 265 11.29 12.85 -8.24
CA LEU A 265 11.09 14.12 -8.97
C LEU A 265 12.11 14.27 -10.11
N TRP A 266 13.37 13.87 -9.87
CA TRP A 266 14.41 13.94 -10.88
C TRP A 266 14.21 12.90 -12.00
N ILE A 267 13.89 11.65 -11.66
CA ILE A 267 13.63 10.56 -12.62
C ILE A 267 12.36 10.82 -13.43
N GLY A 268 11.29 11.31 -12.77
CA GLY A 268 9.98 11.54 -13.40
C GLY A 268 10.04 12.49 -14.61
N LYS A 269 10.98 13.44 -14.61
CA LYS A 269 11.21 14.34 -15.75
C LYS A 269 11.79 13.63 -16.99
N LYS A 270 12.37 12.44 -16.84
CA LYS A 270 13.05 11.67 -17.91
C LYS A 270 12.26 10.44 -18.39
N ALA A 271 11.09 10.15 -17.81
CA ALA A 271 10.33 8.94 -18.12
C ALA A 271 9.67 9.01 -19.50
N ASN A 272 10.10 8.16 -20.42
CA ASN A 272 9.54 8.04 -21.76
C ASN A 272 8.60 6.83 -21.85
N LYS A 273 7.38 7.01 -22.40
CA LYS A 273 6.31 5.99 -22.46
C LYS A 273 6.68 4.73 -23.27
N ALA A 274 7.66 4.82 -24.18
CA ALA A 274 7.94 3.76 -25.15
C ALA A 274 8.71 2.53 -24.61
N ARG A 275 9.14 2.50 -23.32
CA ARG A 275 10.02 1.44 -22.80
C ARG A 275 9.52 0.76 -21.51
N ARG A 276 8.19 0.65 -21.32
CA ARG A 276 7.59 0.16 -20.05
C ARG A 276 8.09 -1.23 -19.62
N LYS A 277 8.20 -2.20 -20.54
CA LYS A 277 8.68 -3.56 -20.22
C LYS A 277 10.15 -3.57 -19.76
N LYS A 278 11.00 -2.76 -20.40
CA LYS A 278 12.40 -2.60 -19.98
C LYS A 278 12.47 -1.95 -18.60
N MET A 279 11.66 -0.91 -18.36
CA MET A 279 11.58 -0.23 -17.06
C MET A 279 11.11 -1.18 -15.97
N LEU A 280 10.12 -2.04 -16.23
CA LEU A 280 9.65 -3.06 -15.27
C LEU A 280 10.79 -3.99 -14.87
N ARG A 281 11.51 -4.56 -15.84
CA ARG A 281 12.63 -5.48 -15.56
C ARG A 281 13.78 -4.81 -14.80
N VAL A 282 14.18 -3.60 -15.19
CA VAL A 282 15.25 -2.85 -14.51
C VAL A 282 14.85 -2.52 -13.08
N ASN A 283 13.62 -2.01 -12.86
CA ASN A 283 13.16 -1.66 -11.52
C ASN A 283 12.94 -2.90 -10.64
N SER A 284 12.52 -4.04 -11.21
CA SER A 284 12.45 -5.30 -10.46
C SER A 284 13.83 -5.79 -10.04
N LEU A 285 14.84 -5.67 -10.91
CA LEU A 285 16.22 -6.01 -10.56
C LEU A 285 16.78 -5.07 -9.48
N LEU A 286 16.51 -3.76 -9.58
CA LEU A 286 16.93 -2.80 -8.56
C LEU A 286 16.26 -3.10 -7.21
N LEU A 287 14.99 -3.46 -7.19
CA LEU A 287 14.29 -3.82 -5.95
C LEU A 287 14.80 -5.16 -5.39
N PHE A 288 15.12 -6.13 -6.25
CA PHE A 288 15.77 -7.38 -5.83
C PHE A 288 17.10 -7.10 -5.11
N ILE A 289 17.98 -6.28 -5.72
CA ILE A 289 19.25 -5.88 -5.12
C ILE A 289 19.02 -5.07 -3.83
N ALA A 290 18.02 -4.20 -3.81
CA ALA A 290 17.69 -3.42 -2.64
C ALA A 290 17.24 -4.28 -1.45
N TRP A 291 16.50 -5.37 -1.67
CA TRP A 291 16.21 -6.34 -0.62
C TRP A 291 17.46 -7.03 -0.07
N LEU A 292 18.38 -7.45 -0.96
CA LEU A 292 19.63 -8.06 -0.53
C LEU A 292 20.53 -7.06 0.21
N SER A 293 20.52 -5.79 -0.18
CA SER A 293 21.32 -4.77 0.51
C SER A 293 20.91 -4.56 1.97
N ARG A 294 19.64 -4.82 2.34
CA ARG A 294 19.15 -4.73 3.71
C ARG A 294 19.82 -5.72 4.68
N ILE A 295 20.42 -6.79 4.18
CA ILE A 295 21.23 -7.73 4.98
C ILE A 295 22.39 -7.00 5.68
N PHE A 296 22.91 -5.93 5.06
CA PHE A 296 24.03 -5.14 5.56
C PHE A 296 23.60 -3.96 6.48
N SER A 297 22.36 -3.96 6.97
CA SER A 297 21.83 -2.91 7.83
C SER A 297 22.28 -3.09 9.30
N PHE A 298 23.59 -3.07 9.58
CA PHE A 298 24.17 -3.36 10.89
C PHE A 298 23.99 -2.24 11.94
N ASN A 299 23.77 -0.99 11.50
CA ASN A 299 23.54 0.16 12.37
C ASN A 299 22.70 1.22 11.65
N GLY A 300 22.37 2.32 12.34
CA GLY A 300 21.52 3.39 11.80
C GLY A 300 22.04 4.02 10.50
N PHE A 301 23.37 4.11 10.33
CA PHE A 301 23.96 4.65 9.10
C PHE A 301 23.67 3.73 7.89
N TYR A 302 23.95 2.43 8.03
CA TYR A 302 23.66 1.46 6.96
C TYR A 302 22.13 1.32 6.71
N VAL A 303 21.32 1.35 7.78
CA VAL A 303 19.85 1.37 7.66
C VAL A 303 19.40 2.53 6.77
N PHE A 304 19.92 3.73 6.96
CA PHE A 304 19.57 4.90 6.17
C PHE A 304 19.82 4.68 4.66
N PHE A 305 20.97 4.15 4.29
CA PHE A 305 21.30 3.91 2.88
C PHE A 305 20.48 2.77 2.28
N THR A 306 20.38 1.63 2.97
CA THR A 306 19.67 0.46 2.46
C THR A 306 18.16 0.70 2.38
N ASP A 307 17.57 1.41 3.35
CA ASP A 307 16.15 1.76 3.34
C ASP A 307 15.83 2.84 2.30
N SER A 308 16.74 3.82 2.10
CA SER A 308 16.62 4.80 1.02
C SER A 308 16.67 4.11 -0.36
N PHE A 309 17.62 3.22 -0.58
CA PHE A 309 17.74 2.46 -1.81
C PHE A 309 16.50 1.58 -2.06
N PHE A 310 16.03 0.90 -1.01
CA PHE A 310 14.80 0.12 -1.09
C PHE A 310 13.59 0.98 -1.46
N LYS A 311 13.35 2.10 -0.77
CA LYS A 311 12.20 2.96 -1.02
C LYS A 311 12.21 3.57 -2.42
N VAL A 312 13.38 4.01 -2.90
CA VAL A 312 13.55 4.50 -4.28
C VAL A 312 13.20 3.41 -5.28
N SER A 313 13.73 2.19 -5.10
CA SER A 313 13.50 1.06 -6.00
C SER A 313 12.05 0.60 -5.98
N ALA A 314 11.46 0.44 -4.80
CA ALA A 314 10.06 0.04 -4.60
C ALA A 314 9.08 1.06 -5.20
N GLN A 315 9.32 2.36 -4.97
CA GLN A 315 8.46 3.40 -5.50
C GLN A 315 8.59 3.56 -7.02
N SER A 316 9.81 3.38 -7.56
CA SER A 316 10.05 3.37 -9.01
C SER A 316 9.30 2.20 -9.68
N LEU A 317 9.43 0.98 -9.14
CA LEU A 317 8.68 -0.19 -9.62
C LEU A 317 7.17 0.02 -9.46
N GLY A 318 6.71 0.50 -8.31
CA GLY A 318 5.31 0.79 -8.03
C GLY A 318 4.71 1.80 -9.01
N THR A 319 5.48 2.80 -9.47
CA THR A 319 5.04 3.77 -10.48
C THR A 319 4.81 3.11 -11.84
N VAL A 320 5.71 2.23 -12.26
CA VAL A 320 5.58 1.49 -13.53
C VAL A 320 4.37 0.56 -13.46
N LEU A 321 4.25 -0.25 -12.39
CA LEU A 321 3.14 -1.16 -12.18
C LEU A 321 1.79 -0.42 -12.16
N GLN A 322 1.69 0.69 -11.42
CA GLN A 322 0.46 1.47 -11.35
C GLN A 322 0.06 2.05 -12.72
N SER A 323 1.04 2.53 -13.51
CA SER A 323 0.79 3.00 -14.87
C SER A 323 0.25 1.87 -15.78
N LEU A 324 0.80 0.66 -15.66
CA LEU A 324 0.35 -0.53 -16.38
C LEU A 324 -1.08 -0.94 -15.94
N PHE A 325 -1.35 -0.94 -14.63
CA PHE A 325 -2.68 -1.25 -14.10
C PHE A 325 -3.74 -0.27 -14.59
N TYR A 326 -3.50 1.03 -14.47
CA TYR A 326 -4.49 2.03 -14.87
C TYR A 326 -4.74 2.03 -16.38
N SER A 327 -3.73 1.72 -17.20
CA SER A 327 -3.91 1.59 -18.64
C SER A 327 -4.82 0.40 -19.01
N ARG A 328 -4.77 -0.69 -18.24
CA ARG A 328 -5.64 -1.87 -18.43
C ARG A 328 -7.05 -1.62 -17.88
N MET A 329 -7.18 -1.04 -16.69
CA MET A 329 -8.47 -0.74 -16.06
C MET A 329 -9.38 0.13 -16.93
N ARG A 330 -8.83 1.05 -17.70
CA ARG A 330 -9.59 1.90 -18.62
C ARG A 330 -10.23 1.15 -19.80
N LYS A 331 -9.63 0.04 -20.19
CA LYS A 331 -10.10 -0.79 -21.32
C LYS A 331 -11.03 -1.90 -20.89
N GLU A 332 -11.17 -2.11 -19.56
CA GLU A 332 -11.95 -3.20 -18.98
C GLU A 332 -12.96 -2.66 -17.96
N ASN A 333 -13.79 -3.54 -17.40
CA ASN A 333 -14.63 -3.16 -16.28
C ASN A 333 -13.74 -2.91 -15.05
N ILE A 334 -13.58 -1.65 -14.68
CA ILE A 334 -12.66 -1.15 -13.67
C ILE A 334 -12.74 -1.98 -12.38
N LEU A 335 -13.95 -2.16 -11.84
CA LEU A 335 -14.16 -2.82 -10.56
C LEU A 335 -13.73 -4.31 -10.56
N TYR A 336 -13.95 -5.03 -11.66
CA TYR A 336 -13.48 -6.42 -11.77
C TYR A 336 -11.98 -6.51 -11.80
N TYR A 337 -11.30 -5.57 -12.48
CA TYR A 337 -9.85 -5.60 -12.58
C TYR A 337 -9.18 -5.18 -11.27
N VAL A 338 -9.73 -4.18 -10.57
CA VAL A 338 -9.27 -3.81 -9.21
C VAL A 338 -9.41 -4.98 -8.25
N ALA A 339 -10.60 -5.62 -8.25
CA ALA A 339 -10.85 -6.79 -7.42
C ALA A 339 -9.88 -7.95 -7.73
N PHE A 340 -9.64 -8.25 -9.03
CA PHE A 340 -8.67 -9.26 -9.47
C PHE A 340 -7.26 -8.95 -8.96
N ARG A 341 -6.79 -7.72 -9.17
CA ARG A 341 -5.47 -7.29 -8.74
C ARG A 341 -5.30 -7.49 -7.24
N ASP A 342 -6.20 -6.94 -6.43
CA ASP A 342 -6.06 -6.95 -4.98
C ASP A 342 -6.26 -8.35 -4.39
N PHE A 343 -7.07 -9.18 -5.01
CA PHE A 343 -7.22 -10.60 -4.68
C PHE A 343 -5.88 -11.34 -4.84
N VAL A 344 -5.21 -11.15 -5.99
CA VAL A 344 -3.93 -11.83 -6.26
C VAL A 344 -2.79 -11.28 -5.43
N LEU A 345 -2.74 -9.94 -5.19
CA LEU A 345 -1.76 -9.33 -4.29
C LEU A 345 -1.85 -9.91 -2.87
N SER A 346 -3.08 -10.13 -2.38
CA SER A 346 -3.31 -10.74 -1.06
C SER A 346 -2.81 -12.18 -1.02
N ILE A 347 -3.03 -12.96 -2.08
CA ILE A 347 -2.48 -14.33 -2.19
C ILE A 347 -0.95 -14.29 -2.14
N GLY A 348 -0.30 -13.42 -2.92
CA GLY A 348 1.15 -13.27 -2.91
C GLY A 348 1.71 -12.98 -1.51
N LYS A 349 1.09 -12.04 -0.78
CA LYS A 349 1.47 -11.73 0.60
C LYS A 349 1.25 -12.90 1.58
N ILE A 350 0.12 -13.62 1.46
CA ILE A 350 -0.16 -14.79 2.29
C ILE A 350 0.89 -15.88 2.05
N LEU A 351 1.21 -16.17 0.79
CA LEU A 351 2.24 -17.16 0.44
C LEU A 351 3.62 -16.77 0.99
N ALA A 352 4.01 -15.51 0.84
CA ALA A 352 5.27 -15.00 1.39
C ALA A 352 5.29 -15.06 2.92
N GLY A 353 4.16 -14.77 3.58
CA GLY A 353 4.02 -14.88 5.03
C GLY A 353 4.18 -16.32 5.52
N PHE A 354 3.51 -17.28 4.91
CA PHE A 354 3.68 -18.69 5.27
C PHE A 354 5.10 -19.18 5.00
N ALA A 355 5.71 -18.81 3.86
CA ALA A 355 7.09 -19.14 3.57
C ALA A 355 8.05 -18.54 4.61
N ALA A 356 7.78 -17.31 5.10
CA ALA A 356 8.57 -16.70 6.16
C ALA A 356 8.37 -17.39 7.51
N ILE A 357 7.15 -17.81 7.87
CA ILE A 357 6.92 -18.61 9.08
C ILE A 357 7.73 -19.91 9.02
N VAL A 358 7.67 -20.63 7.90
CA VAL A 358 8.45 -21.85 7.70
C VAL A 358 9.95 -21.57 7.81
N LEU A 359 10.44 -20.49 7.18
CA LEU A 359 11.85 -20.09 7.27
C LEU A 359 12.28 -19.87 8.73
N PHE A 360 11.46 -19.22 9.56
CA PHE A 360 11.76 -18.93 10.97
C PHE A 360 11.65 -20.15 11.90
N PHE A 361 11.29 -21.33 11.42
CA PHE A 361 11.50 -22.58 12.16
C PHE A 361 12.94 -23.11 12.01
N PHE A 362 13.66 -22.66 10.97
CA PHE A 362 15.03 -23.11 10.70
C PHE A 362 16.10 -22.06 11.06
N THR A 363 15.71 -20.80 11.29
CA THR A 363 16.66 -19.73 11.63
C THR A 363 15.98 -18.60 12.42
N ASP A 364 16.70 -18.08 13.42
CA ASP A 364 16.28 -16.89 14.20
C ASP A 364 16.74 -15.57 13.53
N LYS A 365 17.42 -15.67 12.38
CA LYS A 365 18.00 -14.49 11.72
C LYS A 365 16.96 -13.76 10.88
N LEU A 366 16.46 -12.61 11.36
CA LEU A 366 15.44 -11.81 10.67
C LEU A 366 15.84 -11.42 9.23
N TRP A 367 17.14 -11.21 8.98
CA TRP A 367 17.64 -10.86 7.64
C TRP A 367 17.41 -11.98 6.58
N ALA A 368 17.23 -13.22 6.99
CA ALA A 368 16.94 -14.31 6.07
C ALA A 368 15.63 -14.09 5.29
N ALA A 369 14.65 -13.41 5.90
CA ALA A 369 13.41 -13.04 5.23
C ALA A 369 13.62 -12.01 4.10
N PHE A 370 14.72 -11.26 4.09
CA PHE A 370 15.02 -10.32 3.00
C PHE A 370 15.41 -11.06 1.72
N ILE A 371 16.08 -12.20 1.84
CA ILE A 371 16.35 -13.10 0.70
C ILE A 371 15.03 -13.66 0.16
N LEU A 372 14.14 -14.10 1.04
CA LEU A 372 12.81 -14.58 0.64
C LEU A 372 12.04 -13.48 -0.10
N ALA A 373 12.03 -12.25 0.40
CA ALA A 373 11.38 -11.11 -0.24
C ALA A 373 11.99 -10.83 -1.63
N ALA A 374 13.32 -10.87 -1.76
CA ALA A 374 13.99 -10.73 -3.05
C ALA A 374 13.53 -11.80 -4.06
N LEU A 375 13.36 -13.04 -3.63
CA LEU A 375 12.89 -14.12 -4.52
C LEU A 375 11.46 -13.86 -5.04
N PHE A 376 10.57 -13.28 -4.22
CA PHE A 376 9.23 -12.91 -4.68
C PHE A 376 9.25 -11.85 -5.81
N ILE A 377 10.24 -10.93 -5.83
CA ILE A 377 10.37 -9.93 -6.91
C ILE A 377 10.57 -10.59 -8.28
N LEU A 378 11.15 -11.79 -8.34
CA LEU A 378 11.38 -12.51 -9.60
C LEU A 378 10.07 -12.85 -10.32
N PHE A 379 8.93 -12.96 -9.63
CA PHE A 379 7.64 -13.20 -10.26
C PHE A 379 7.25 -12.09 -11.25
N TYR A 380 7.72 -10.85 -11.09
CA TYR A 380 7.46 -9.77 -12.05
C TYR A 380 8.04 -10.01 -13.46
N VAL A 381 9.00 -10.93 -13.61
CA VAL A 381 9.53 -11.33 -14.92
C VAL A 381 8.44 -11.95 -15.80
N PHE A 382 7.43 -12.58 -15.20
CA PHE A 382 6.30 -13.18 -15.91
C PHE A 382 5.26 -12.16 -16.42
N TRP A 383 5.45 -10.86 -16.11
CA TRP A 383 4.55 -9.82 -16.62
C TRP A 383 4.68 -9.68 -18.12
N GLU A 384 3.56 -9.89 -18.83
CA GLU A 384 3.48 -9.62 -20.26
C GLU A 384 2.86 -8.25 -20.53
N ASP A 385 3.53 -7.50 -21.38
CA ASP A 385 2.95 -6.30 -21.97
C ASP A 385 1.97 -6.74 -23.07
N VAL A 386 0.71 -6.45 -22.86
CA VAL A 386 -0.32 -6.79 -23.86
C VAL A 386 -0.22 -5.74 -24.95
N SER A 387 0.08 -6.16 -26.18
CA SER A 387 0.10 -5.26 -27.34
C SER A 387 -1.28 -4.59 -27.53
N GLU A 388 -1.32 -3.41 -28.16
CA GLU A 388 -2.60 -2.74 -28.45
C GLU A 388 -3.52 -3.59 -29.33
N GLU A 389 -2.97 -4.46 -30.17
CA GLU A 389 -3.70 -5.43 -30.98
C GLU A 389 -4.33 -6.55 -30.15
N ASP A 390 -3.60 -7.12 -29.18
CA ASP A 390 -4.13 -8.15 -28.26
C ASP A 390 -5.27 -7.63 -27.38
N LEU A 391 -5.32 -6.32 -27.13
CA LEU A 391 -6.38 -5.70 -26.34
C LEU A 391 -7.68 -5.53 -27.10
N LYS A 392 -7.67 -5.46 -28.44
CA LYS A 392 -8.89 -5.46 -29.29
C LYS A 392 -9.65 -6.78 -29.22
N TYR A 393 -8.96 -7.90 -28.96
CA TYR A 393 -9.55 -9.24 -28.86
C TYR A 393 -9.81 -9.72 -27.43
N ARG A 394 -9.50 -8.89 -26.41
CA ARG A 394 -9.76 -9.21 -25.00
C ARG A 394 -10.97 -8.42 -24.49
N GLU A 395 -12.18 -8.80 -24.93
CA GLU A 395 -13.39 -8.41 -24.21
C GLU A 395 -13.45 -9.16 -22.87
N PHE A 396 -13.39 -8.39 -21.80
CA PHE A 396 -13.64 -8.89 -20.44
C PHE A 396 -15.11 -8.90 -20.11
#